data_41fa784a8cfe0996a0a92d4a266bff1d
#
_entry.id   41fa784a8cfe0996a0a92d4a266bff1d
#
_cell.length_a   1.000
_cell.length_b   1.000
_cell.length_c   1.000
_cell.angle_alpha   90.00
_cell.angle_beta   90.00
_cell.angle_gamma   90.00
#
_symmetry.space_group_name_H-M   'P 1'
#
loop_
_entity.id
_entity.type
_entity.pdbx_description
1 polymer ?
#
loop_
_entity_poly.entity_id
_entity_poly.type
_entity_poly.pdbx_seq_one_letter_code
_entity_poly.pdbx_strand_id
1 'polypeptide(L)'
;MILLSLFLVFLKIGAFTFGGGYAMIPLIQHETVGKKKWVTDEDILDIVAIAESTPGPIAINAATFVGHRVAGFKGACAATLGVILPSFVIIALISYVLEEFQGLKAVQYAFFGLRAGVLALILKAFWNMAKKQKKKKSIIIAAAAFLLAAVLRLNVLLVIVLCAAAGLISAWLAEGRPKK
;
A
#
# COMPACT_ATOMS: atom_id res chain seq x y z
N MET A 1 -17.41 -25.14 1.14
CA MET A 1 -18.18 -23.93 1.55
C MET A 1 -17.32 -22.77 2.04
N ILE A 2 -16.22 -23.01 2.80
CA ILE A 2 -15.39 -21.94 3.39
C ILE A 2 -14.72 -21.03 2.34
N LEU A 3 -14.19 -21.60 1.24
CA LEU A 3 -13.52 -20.85 0.19
C LEU A 3 -14.45 -19.85 -0.53
N LEU A 4 -15.67 -20.29 -0.83
CA LEU A 4 -16.68 -19.40 -1.43
C LEU A 4 -17.09 -18.29 -0.45
N SER A 5 -17.19 -18.61 0.84
CA SER A 5 -17.49 -17.62 1.87
C SER A 5 -16.37 -16.59 2.01
N LEU A 6 -15.10 -17.01 1.97
CA LEU A 6 -13.93 -16.12 1.93
C LEU A 6 -13.98 -15.22 0.69
N PHE A 7 -14.17 -15.82 -0.48
CA PHE A 7 -14.26 -15.04 -1.73
C PHE A 7 -15.36 -13.99 -1.67
N LEU A 8 -16.59 -14.34 -1.26
CA LEU A 8 -17.72 -13.41 -1.22
C LEU A 8 -17.56 -12.32 -0.18
N VAL A 9 -16.99 -12.62 0.99
CA VAL A 9 -16.72 -11.61 2.02
C VAL A 9 -15.69 -10.61 1.52
N PHE A 10 -14.59 -11.09 0.95
CA PHE A 10 -13.55 -10.20 0.42
C PHE A 10 -13.96 -9.49 -0.87
N LEU A 11 -14.83 -10.08 -1.68
CA LEU A 11 -15.47 -9.41 -2.82
C LEU A 11 -16.31 -8.22 -2.34
N LYS A 12 -17.09 -8.40 -1.30
CA LYS A 12 -17.86 -7.33 -0.68
C LYS A 12 -16.94 -6.24 -0.13
N ILE A 13 -15.88 -6.62 0.60
CA ILE A 13 -14.90 -5.66 1.15
C ILE A 13 -14.25 -4.86 0.01
N GLY A 14 -13.79 -5.53 -1.06
CA GLY A 14 -13.18 -4.88 -2.22
C GLY A 14 -14.11 -3.95 -2.98
N ALA A 15 -15.42 -4.29 -3.07
CA ALA A 15 -16.42 -3.51 -3.78
C ALA A 15 -16.83 -2.23 -3.04
N PHE A 16 -16.88 -2.26 -1.71
CA PHE A 16 -17.42 -1.17 -0.89
C PHE A 16 -16.36 -0.28 -0.24
N THR A 17 -15.07 -0.54 -0.47
CA THR A 17 -14.02 0.25 0.14
C THR A 17 -13.39 1.21 -0.87
N PHE A 18 -13.73 2.46 -0.77
CA PHE A 18 -13.10 3.56 -1.48
C PHE A 18 -12.15 4.29 -0.51
N GLY A 19 -10.82 4.26 -0.75
CA GLY A 19 -9.94 5.14 0.01
C GLY A 19 -8.64 4.57 0.58
N GLY A 20 -8.19 3.41 0.16
CA GLY A 20 -6.87 2.89 0.51
C GLY A 20 -6.86 1.87 1.66
N GLY A 21 -5.73 1.17 1.81
CA GLY A 21 -5.61 -0.05 2.62
C GLY A 21 -6.00 0.09 4.09
N TYR A 22 -5.68 1.21 4.74
CA TYR A 22 -6.05 1.44 6.15
C TYR A 22 -7.55 1.57 6.38
N ALA A 23 -8.29 2.16 5.44
CA ALA A 23 -9.75 2.29 5.55
C ALA A 23 -10.46 0.94 5.48
N MET A 24 -9.81 -0.09 4.92
CA MET A 24 -10.36 -1.45 4.83
C MET A 24 -10.17 -2.26 6.11
N ILE A 25 -9.21 -1.95 6.97
CA ILE A 25 -8.90 -2.72 8.19
C ILE A 25 -10.12 -2.88 9.11
N PRO A 26 -10.87 -1.80 9.47
CA PRO A 26 -12.05 -1.95 10.31
C PRO A 26 -13.14 -2.82 9.68
N LEU A 27 -13.28 -2.77 8.35
CA LEU A 27 -14.26 -3.58 7.64
C LEU A 27 -13.83 -5.06 7.59
N ILE A 28 -12.55 -5.33 7.37
CA ILE A 28 -11.99 -6.69 7.46
C ILE A 28 -12.23 -7.24 8.86
N GLN A 29 -11.90 -6.50 9.92
CA GLN A 29 -12.11 -6.90 11.30
C GLN A 29 -13.59 -7.18 11.58
N HIS A 30 -14.49 -6.27 11.19
CA HIS A 30 -15.92 -6.46 11.38
C HIS A 30 -16.47 -7.71 10.71
N GLU A 31 -16.07 -8.01 9.48
CA GLU A 31 -16.56 -9.18 8.74
C GLU A 31 -15.88 -10.48 9.23
N THR A 32 -14.58 -10.48 9.52
CA THR A 32 -13.82 -11.71 9.80
C THR A 32 -13.80 -12.09 11.27
N VAL A 33 -13.74 -11.11 12.19
CA VAL A 33 -13.82 -11.33 13.64
C VAL A 33 -15.27 -11.25 14.11
N GLY A 34 -15.95 -10.13 13.83
CA GLY A 34 -17.29 -9.87 14.37
C GLY A 34 -18.34 -10.82 13.84
N LYS A 35 -18.47 -10.95 12.52
CA LYS A 35 -19.53 -11.76 11.90
C LYS A 35 -19.16 -13.21 11.70
N LYS A 36 -18.00 -13.48 11.11
CA LYS A 36 -17.62 -14.83 10.71
C LYS A 36 -16.86 -15.60 11.79
N LYS A 37 -16.25 -14.89 12.73
CA LYS A 37 -15.43 -15.45 13.82
C LYS A 37 -14.33 -16.39 13.29
N TRP A 38 -13.73 -16.03 12.17
CA TRP A 38 -12.67 -16.81 11.54
C TRP A 38 -11.32 -16.58 12.19
N VAL A 39 -11.10 -15.39 12.71
CA VAL A 39 -9.86 -14.92 13.35
C VAL A 39 -10.22 -14.11 14.57
N THR A 40 -9.26 -13.92 15.48
CA THR A 40 -9.39 -13.08 16.68
C THR A 40 -8.95 -11.64 16.40
N ASP A 41 -9.23 -10.73 17.34
CA ASP A 41 -8.71 -9.35 17.24
C ASP A 41 -7.18 -9.30 17.30
N GLU A 42 -6.55 -10.21 18.07
CA GLU A 42 -5.10 -10.35 18.16
C GLU A 42 -4.53 -10.80 16.81
N ASP A 43 -5.14 -11.80 16.16
CA ASP A 43 -4.76 -12.24 14.81
C ASP A 43 -4.80 -11.08 13.79
N ILE A 44 -5.81 -10.20 13.90
CA ILE A 44 -5.92 -9.03 13.00
C ILE A 44 -4.79 -8.05 13.21
N LEU A 45 -4.38 -7.78 14.46
CA LEU A 45 -3.24 -6.91 14.74
C LEU A 45 -1.95 -7.44 14.12
N ASP A 46 -1.70 -8.74 14.26
CA ASP A 46 -0.54 -9.40 13.66
C ASP A 46 -0.59 -9.35 12.12
N ILE A 47 -1.76 -9.67 11.55
CA ILE A 47 -1.98 -9.63 10.10
C ILE A 47 -1.74 -8.21 9.55
N VAL A 48 -2.20 -7.17 10.23
CA VAL A 48 -1.99 -5.79 9.82
C VAL A 48 -0.50 -5.43 9.87
N ALA A 49 0.20 -5.79 10.95
CA ALA A 49 1.64 -5.54 11.09
C ALA A 49 2.44 -6.22 9.97
N ILE A 50 2.11 -7.48 9.64
CA ILE A 50 2.74 -8.21 8.54
C ILE A 50 2.38 -7.60 7.19
N ALA A 51 1.11 -7.22 6.98
CA ALA A 51 0.64 -6.61 5.74
C ALA A 51 1.31 -5.26 5.46
N GLU A 52 1.61 -4.47 6.52
CA GLU A 52 2.36 -3.22 6.42
C GLU A 52 3.85 -3.44 6.09
N SER A 53 4.43 -4.52 6.59
CA SER A 53 5.82 -4.89 6.34
C SER A 53 6.03 -5.52 4.96
N THR A 54 4.96 -6.01 4.34
CA THR A 54 4.99 -6.69 3.04
C THR A 54 4.81 -5.67 1.91
N PRO A 55 5.70 -5.64 0.89
CA PRO A 55 5.52 -4.76 -0.26
C PRO A 55 4.19 -5.04 -0.97
N GLY A 56 3.39 -3.98 -1.19
CA GLY A 56 2.11 -4.08 -1.88
C GLY A 56 0.95 -3.38 -1.16
N PRO A 57 -0.25 -3.41 -1.74
CA PRO A 57 -1.43 -2.81 -1.11
C PRO A 57 -1.81 -3.56 0.18
N ILE A 58 -1.85 -2.85 1.30
CA ILE A 58 -2.14 -3.41 2.64
C ILE A 58 -3.42 -4.25 2.64
N ALA A 59 -4.46 -3.80 1.95
CA ALA A 59 -5.73 -4.51 1.86
C ALA A 59 -5.62 -5.88 1.18
N ILE A 60 -4.82 -5.99 0.12
CA ILE A 60 -4.58 -7.25 -0.60
C ILE A 60 -3.74 -8.17 0.27
N ASN A 61 -2.67 -7.63 0.90
CA ASN A 61 -1.83 -8.39 1.81
C ASN A 61 -2.66 -8.92 2.99
N ALA A 62 -3.47 -8.08 3.64
CA ALA A 62 -4.34 -8.49 4.73
C ALA A 62 -5.36 -9.56 4.31
N ALA A 63 -6.00 -9.40 3.14
CA ALA A 63 -6.91 -10.41 2.60
C ALA A 63 -6.21 -11.76 2.39
N THR A 64 -5.00 -11.74 1.83
CA THR A 64 -4.18 -12.93 1.61
C THR A 64 -3.84 -13.62 2.93
N PHE A 65 -3.41 -12.87 3.94
CA PHE A 65 -3.05 -13.44 5.26
C PHE A 65 -4.27 -13.98 6.01
N VAL A 66 -5.40 -13.27 6.01
CA VAL A 66 -6.65 -13.78 6.59
C VAL A 66 -7.07 -15.06 5.88
N GLY A 67 -7.08 -15.06 4.55
CA GLY A 67 -7.44 -16.24 3.76
C GLY A 67 -6.53 -17.43 4.06
N HIS A 68 -5.23 -17.19 4.18
CA HIS A 68 -4.25 -18.21 4.55
C HIS A 68 -4.48 -18.75 5.97
N ARG A 69 -4.75 -17.89 6.92
CA ARG A 69 -5.03 -18.28 8.31
C ARG A 69 -6.26 -19.18 8.42
N VAL A 70 -7.28 -18.90 7.60
CA VAL A 70 -8.58 -19.61 7.66
C VAL A 70 -8.58 -20.94 6.89
N ALA A 71 -7.98 -20.99 5.71
CA ALA A 71 -8.05 -22.15 4.81
C ALA A 71 -6.74 -22.39 4.01
N GLY A 72 -5.59 -22.01 4.57
CA GLY A 72 -4.28 -22.22 3.96
C GLY A 72 -4.16 -21.55 2.58
N PHE A 73 -3.34 -22.12 1.71
CA PHE A 73 -3.05 -21.55 0.38
C PHE A 73 -4.31 -21.33 -0.47
N LYS A 74 -5.26 -22.28 -0.46
CA LYS A 74 -6.52 -22.12 -1.20
C LYS A 74 -7.37 -20.97 -0.66
N GLY A 75 -7.36 -20.76 0.66
CA GLY A 75 -8.01 -19.63 1.30
C GLY A 75 -7.37 -18.30 0.94
N ALA A 76 -6.05 -18.25 0.90
CA ALA A 76 -5.32 -17.08 0.44
C ALA A 76 -5.72 -16.69 -0.98
N CYS A 77 -5.70 -17.63 -1.91
CA CYS A 77 -6.13 -17.39 -3.30
C CYS A 77 -7.59 -16.89 -3.39
N ALA A 78 -8.51 -17.52 -2.66
CA ALA A 78 -9.92 -17.14 -2.69
C ALA A 78 -10.15 -15.72 -2.15
N ALA A 79 -9.54 -15.37 -1.03
CA ALA A 79 -9.66 -14.03 -0.42
C ALA A 79 -9.00 -12.94 -1.29
N THR A 80 -7.82 -13.22 -1.82
CA THR A 80 -7.08 -12.30 -2.70
C THR A 80 -7.85 -12.03 -3.98
N LEU A 81 -8.35 -13.06 -4.66
CA LEU A 81 -9.18 -12.90 -5.84
C LEU A 81 -10.46 -12.12 -5.53
N GLY A 82 -11.09 -12.40 -4.38
CA GLY A 82 -12.27 -11.68 -3.94
C GLY A 82 -12.04 -10.18 -3.83
N VAL A 83 -10.98 -9.77 -3.13
CA VAL A 83 -10.71 -8.33 -2.90
C VAL A 83 -10.27 -7.58 -4.15
N ILE A 84 -9.61 -8.26 -5.11
CA ILE A 84 -9.10 -7.63 -6.35
C ILE A 84 -10.18 -7.53 -7.41
N LEU A 85 -11.05 -8.53 -7.54
CA LEU A 85 -11.97 -8.66 -8.65
C LEU A 85 -12.88 -7.43 -8.88
N PRO A 86 -13.50 -6.82 -7.87
CA PRO A 86 -14.33 -5.64 -8.08
C PRO A 86 -13.57 -4.48 -8.71
N SER A 87 -12.40 -4.17 -8.18
CA SER A 87 -11.54 -3.10 -8.69
C SER A 87 -11.08 -3.39 -10.12
N PHE A 88 -10.70 -4.64 -10.39
CA PHE A 88 -10.28 -5.06 -11.73
C PHE A 88 -11.42 -4.88 -12.74
N VAL A 89 -12.63 -5.36 -12.42
CA VAL A 89 -13.79 -5.24 -13.31
C VAL A 89 -14.16 -3.77 -13.55
N ILE A 90 -14.22 -2.96 -12.49
CA ILE A 90 -14.55 -1.54 -12.60
C ILE A 90 -13.51 -0.81 -13.47
N ILE A 91 -12.22 -1.04 -13.24
CA ILE A 91 -11.15 -0.39 -14.02
C ILE A 91 -11.20 -0.86 -15.47
N ALA A 92 -11.43 -2.14 -15.74
CA ALA A 92 -11.54 -2.66 -17.10
C ALA A 92 -12.72 -2.04 -17.85
N LEU A 93 -13.89 -1.92 -17.21
CA LEU A 93 -15.06 -1.28 -17.78
C LEU A 93 -14.83 0.21 -18.05
N ILE A 94 -14.26 0.92 -17.06
CA ILE A 94 -13.94 2.35 -17.22
C ILE A 94 -12.92 2.54 -18.35
N SER A 95 -11.90 1.69 -18.44
CA SER A 95 -10.88 1.79 -19.48
C SER A 95 -11.48 1.66 -20.87
N TYR A 96 -12.40 0.70 -21.06
CA TYR A 96 -13.08 0.52 -22.33
C TYR A 96 -13.91 1.75 -22.75
N VAL A 97 -14.69 2.29 -21.80
CA VAL A 97 -15.53 3.47 -22.04
C VAL A 97 -14.69 4.73 -22.20
N LEU A 98 -13.61 4.85 -21.41
CA LEU A 98 -12.77 6.05 -21.39
C LEU A 98 -12.05 6.30 -22.71
N GLU A 99 -11.72 5.26 -23.46
CA GLU A 99 -11.05 5.37 -24.76
C GLU A 99 -11.89 6.19 -25.76
N GLU A 100 -13.21 6.07 -25.72
CA GLU A 100 -14.12 6.88 -26.55
C GLU A 100 -14.29 8.32 -26.05
N PHE A 101 -14.22 8.54 -24.73
CA PHE A 101 -14.54 9.82 -24.10
C PHE A 101 -13.32 10.68 -23.73
N GLN A 102 -12.10 10.15 -23.78
CA GLN A 102 -10.89 10.90 -23.43
C GLN A 102 -10.64 12.14 -24.29
N GLY A 103 -11.22 12.18 -25.49
CA GLY A 103 -11.19 13.35 -26.38
C GLY A 103 -12.09 14.52 -25.96
N LEU A 104 -13.05 14.29 -25.06
CA LEU A 104 -13.96 15.31 -24.59
C LEU A 104 -13.26 16.29 -23.65
N LYS A 105 -13.41 17.60 -23.88
CA LYS A 105 -12.81 18.65 -23.04
C LYS A 105 -13.18 18.52 -21.56
N ALA A 106 -14.42 18.16 -21.25
CA ALA A 106 -14.87 17.96 -19.86
C ALA A 106 -14.09 16.84 -19.16
N VAL A 107 -13.83 15.73 -19.84
CA VAL A 107 -13.05 14.60 -19.33
C VAL A 107 -11.59 15.02 -19.12
N GLN A 108 -11.01 15.74 -20.07
CA GLN A 108 -9.66 16.27 -19.94
C GLN A 108 -9.51 17.20 -18.74
N TYR A 109 -10.45 18.13 -18.52
CA TYR A 109 -10.45 19.02 -17.36
C TYR A 109 -10.59 18.24 -16.04
N ALA A 110 -11.43 17.20 -16.01
CA ALA A 110 -11.55 16.32 -14.84
C ALA A 110 -10.21 15.62 -14.52
N PHE A 111 -9.52 15.09 -15.54
CA PHE A 111 -8.19 14.49 -15.35
C PHE A 111 -7.13 15.50 -14.92
N PHE A 112 -7.18 16.74 -15.40
CA PHE A 112 -6.30 17.80 -14.92
C PHE A 112 -6.51 18.06 -13.43
N GLY A 113 -7.78 18.16 -12.97
CA GLY A 113 -8.11 18.32 -11.57
C GLY A 113 -7.63 17.13 -10.71
N LEU A 114 -7.85 15.89 -11.18
CA LEU A 114 -7.36 14.69 -10.50
C LEU A 114 -5.84 14.67 -10.36
N ARG A 115 -5.10 15.02 -11.44
CA ARG A 115 -3.62 15.08 -11.39
C ARG A 115 -3.13 16.10 -10.36
N ALA A 116 -3.76 17.28 -10.31
CA ALA A 116 -3.43 18.30 -9.30
C ALA A 116 -3.72 17.79 -7.87
N GLY A 117 -4.86 17.12 -7.66
CA GLY A 117 -5.22 16.50 -6.39
C GLY A 117 -4.22 15.42 -5.96
N VAL A 118 -3.83 14.52 -6.86
CA VAL A 118 -2.82 13.49 -6.59
C VAL A 118 -1.48 14.11 -6.23
N LEU A 119 -1.04 15.16 -6.95
CA LEU A 119 0.19 15.88 -6.63
C LEU A 119 0.14 16.48 -5.22
N ALA A 120 -0.98 17.10 -4.85
CA ALA A 120 -1.17 17.67 -3.53
C ALA A 120 -1.10 16.59 -2.42
N LEU A 121 -1.68 15.40 -2.66
CA LEU A 121 -1.59 14.26 -1.73
C LEU A 121 -0.15 13.76 -1.57
N ILE A 122 0.60 13.64 -2.67
CA ILE A 122 2.02 13.23 -2.63
C ILE A 122 2.84 14.25 -1.85
N LEU A 123 2.66 15.54 -2.11
CA LEU A 123 3.35 16.60 -1.39
C LEU A 123 3.00 16.61 0.10
N LYS A 124 1.73 16.38 0.45
CA LYS A 124 1.29 16.25 1.85
C LYS A 124 1.93 15.05 2.53
N ALA A 125 1.98 13.89 1.87
CA ALA A 125 2.64 12.70 2.38
C ALA A 125 4.14 12.95 2.60
N PHE A 126 4.82 13.52 1.60
CA PHE A 126 6.23 13.91 1.72
C PHE A 126 6.47 14.85 2.91
N TRP A 127 5.64 15.88 3.05
CA TRP A 127 5.74 16.84 4.17
C TRP A 127 5.56 16.18 5.53
N ASN A 128 4.59 15.27 5.64
CA ASN A 128 4.35 14.54 6.88
C ASN A 128 5.53 13.61 7.24
N MET A 129 6.15 12.98 6.26
CA MET A 129 7.33 12.15 6.46
C MET A 129 8.56 13.01 6.82
N ALA A 130 8.76 14.13 6.13
CA ALA A 130 9.86 15.05 6.37
C ALA A 130 9.81 15.65 7.78
N LYS A 131 8.63 16.03 8.27
CA LYS A 131 8.45 16.56 9.64
C LYS A 131 8.83 15.58 10.74
N LYS A 132 8.67 14.27 10.50
CA LYS A 132 9.04 13.23 11.47
C LYS A 132 10.55 12.99 11.54
N GLN A 133 11.29 13.39 10.51
CA GLN A 133 12.73 13.20 10.43
C GLN A 133 13.47 14.36 11.13
N LYS A 134 13.98 14.08 12.35
CA LYS A 134 14.75 15.06 13.15
C LYS A 134 16.28 14.89 13.02
N LYS A 135 16.74 13.76 12.45
CA LYS A 135 18.18 13.46 12.38
C LYS A 135 18.79 14.14 11.14
N LYS A 136 19.77 15.03 11.34
CA LYS A 136 20.50 15.72 10.25
C LYS A 136 21.06 14.77 9.20
N LYS A 137 21.58 13.60 9.62
CA LYS A 137 22.09 12.56 8.71
C LYS A 137 21.03 12.03 7.74
N SER A 138 19.79 11.79 8.21
CA SER A 138 18.69 11.32 7.36
C SER A 138 18.28 12.39 6.32
N ILE A 139 18.34 13.65 6.69
CA ILE A 139 18.02 14.76 5.77
C ILE A 139 19.08 14.84 4.66
N ILE A 140 20.36 14.67 5.00
CA ILE A 140 21.46 14.66 4.01
C ILE A 140 21.31 13.50 3.04
N ILE A 141 21.01 12.29 3.55
CA ILE A 141 20.76 11.09 2.70
C ILE A 141 19.56 11.33 1.78
N ALA A 142 18.47 11.90 2.30
CA ALA A 142 17.29 12.20 1.50
C ALA A 142 17.57 13.24 0.41
N ALA A 143 18.34 14.30 0.71
CA ALA A 143 18.75 15.30 -0.26
C ALA A 143 19.67 14.69 -1.34
N ALA A 144 20.62 13.85 -0.95
CA ALA A 144 21.49 13.13 -1.87
C ALA A 144 20.69 12.19 -2.79
N ALA A 145 19.74 11.42 -2.22
CA ALA A 145 18.85 10.55 -2.99
C ALA A 145 18.01 11.35 -4.02
N PHE A 146 17.49 12.50 -3.62
CA PHE A 146 16.75 13.38 -4.52
C PHE A 146 17.62 13.89 -5.68
N LEU A 147 18.84 14.34 -5.40
CA LEU A 147 19.78 14.79 -6.43
C LEU A 147 20.17 13.64 -7.39
N LEU A 148 20.44 12.45 -6.87
CA LEU A 148 20.78 11.28 -7.68
C LEU A 148 19.61 10.86 -8.59
N ALA A 149 18.38 10.88 -8.08
CA ALA A 149 17.20 10.48 -8.84
C ALA A 149 16.71 11.57 -9.81
N ALA A 150 16.62 12.83 -9.35
CA ALA A 150 16.00 13.91 -10.11
C ALA A 150 16.97 14.59 -11.10
N VAL A 151 18.25 14.79 -10.71
CA VAL A 151 19.24 15.49 -11.52
C VAL A 151 20.02 14.51 -12.37
N LEU A 152 20.59 13.45 -11.77
CA LEU A 152 21.39 12.47 -12.49
C LEU A 152 20.55 11.38 -13.18
N ARG A 153 19.21 11.37 -12.97
CA ARG A 153 18.26 10.41 -13.55
C ARG A 153 18.68 8.95 -13.41
N LEU A 154 19.37 8.62 -12.31
CA LEU A 154 19.77 7.26 -12.02
C LEU A 154 18.54 6.39 -11.77
N ASN A 155 18.68 5.09 -12.05
CA ASN A 155 17.62 4.13 -11.76
C ASN A 155 17.27 4.16 -10.28
N VAL A 156 15.96 4.33 -9.98
CA VAL A 156 15.44 4.46 -8.61
C VAL A 156 15.84 3.27 -7.73
N LEU A 157 15.86 2.05 -8.29
CA LEU A 157 16.31 0.85 -7.57
C LEU A 157 17.77 0.97 -7.12
N LEU A 158 18.64 1.50 -7.96
CA LEU A 158 20.06 1.72 -7.64
C LEU A 158 20.19 2.78 -6.53
N VAL A 159 19.41 3.86 -6.61
CA VAL A 159 19.40 4.91 -5.57
C VAL A 159 18.96 4.33 -4.22
N ILE A 160 17.92 3.47 -4.21
CA ILE A 160 17.44 2.80 -2.97
C ILE A 160 18.57 1.94 -2.38
N VAL A 161 19.23 1.11 -3.18
CA VAL A 161 20.33 0.24 -2.73
C VAL A 161 21.49 1.08 -2.17
N LEU A 162 21.88 2.15 -2.85
CA LEU A 162 22.96 3.03 -2.40
C LEU A 162 22.60 3.71 -1.07
N CYS A 163 21.36 4.21 -0.93
CA CYS A 163 20.91 4.84 0.31
C CYS A 163 20.79 3.84 1.47
N ALA A 164 20.36 2.61 1.20
CA ALA A 164 20.31 1.53 2.18
C ALA A 164 21.73 1.17 2.66
N ALA A 165 22.68 1.00 1.72
CA ALA A 165 24.07 0.73 2.04
C ALA A 165 24.70 1.86 2.87
N ALA A 166 24.50 3.12 2.47
CA ALA A 166 24.98 4.29 3.22
C ALA A 166 24.38 4.37 4.62
N GLY A 167 23.09 4.04 4.75
CA GLY A 167 22.39 3.97 6.04
C GLY A 167 22.97 2.90 6.97
N LEU A 168 23.19 1.68 6.45
CA LEU A 168 23.78 0.57 7.20
C LEU A 168 25.22 0.87 7.63
N ILE A 169 26.06 1.37 6.72
CA ILE A 169 27.45 1.76 7.04
C ILE A 169 27.46 2.85 8.11
N SER A 170 26.58 3.85 8.01
CA SER A 170 26.50 4.93 9.01
C SER A 170 26.04 4.44 10.38
N ALA A 171 25.17 3.43 10.44
CA ALA A 171 24.73 2.79 11.67
C ALA A 171 25.86 1.97 12.30
N TRP A 172 26.55 1.15 11.50
CA TRP A 172 27.68 0.33 11.97
C TRP A 172 28.84 1.17 12.52
N LEU A 173 29.18 2.27 11.84
CA LEU A 173 30.19 3.23 12.33
C LEU A 173 29.74 3.97 13.61
N ALA A 174 28.44 4.08 13.85
CA ALA A 174 27.92 4.72 15.06
C ALA A 174 27.92 3.77 16.26
N GLU A 175 27.71 2.47 16.06
CA GLU A 175 27.77 1.44 17.11
C GLU A 175 29.20 1.17 17.61
N GLY A 176 30.22 1.35 16.75
CA GLY A 176 31.65 1.20 17.10
C GLY A 176 32.21 2.33 17.96
N ARG A 177 31.45 3.39 18.31
CA ARG A 177 31.91 4.44 19.23
C ARG A 177 31.49 4.13 20.67
N PRO A 178 32.44 3.92 21.61
CA PRO A 178 32.10 3.74 23.01
C PRO A 178 31.30 4.96 23.51
N LYS A 179 30.17 4.70 24.14
CA LYS A 179 29.40 5.72 24.85
C LYS A 179 30.31 6.32 25.93
N LYS A 180 30.75 7.58 25.72
CA LYS A 180 31.28 8.40 26.80
C LYS A 180 30.13 9.02 27.56
#